data_1caf6cd27d5683fd870615c09bdd204b
#
_entry.id   1caf6cd27d5683fd870615c09bdd204b
#
_cell.length_a   1.000
_cell.length_b   1.000
_cell.length_c   1.000
_cell.angle_alpha   90.00
_cell.angle_beta   90.00
_cell.angle_gamma   90.00
#
_symmetry.space_group_name_H-M   'P 1'
#
loop_
_entity.id
_entity.type
_entity.pdbx_description
1 polymer ?
#
loop_
_entity_poly.entity_id
_entity_poly.type
_entity_poly.pdbx_seq_one_letter_code
_entity_poly.pdbx_strand_id
1 'polypeptide(L)'
;MTLRERLAPIAAELITTESGVTIPESAVLFEEGLARAPQAPGVTVAFDKVCERAYMKQVSLSAQGFYRTPGIGYDKSKGRGKPFYYFAYGAAVSEVEVDGYSGMKRVLAVDILHDVGESLNPGVDRGQIEGGFIQGMGWLT
;
A
#
# COMPACT_ATOMS: atom_id res chain seq x y z
N MET A 1 -6.86 -2.10 -18.70
CA MET A 1 -7.00 -3.56 -18.47
C MET A 1 -6.21 -3.94 -17.23
N THR A 2 -6.88 -4.49 -16.23
CA THR A 2 -6.27 -4.95 -14.98
C THR A 2 -5.59 -6.31 -15.13
N LEU A 3 -4.73 -6.71 -14.18
CA LEU A 3 -4.16 -8.07 -14.19
C LEU A 3 -5.27 -9.14 -14.13
N ARG A 4 -6.31 -8.89 -13.33
CA ARG A 4 -7.46 -9.80 -13.23
C ARG A 4 -8.12 -10.06 -14.59
N GLU A 5 -8.36 -9.03 -15.38
CA GLU A 5 -8.97 -9.17 -16.72
C GLU A 5 -8.11 -9.98 -17.68
N ARG A 6 -6.79 -9.97 -17.50
CA ARG A 6 -5.88 -10.77 -18.34
C ARG A 6 -5.75 -12.21 -17.87
N LEU A 7 -5.83 -12.44 -16.56
CA LEU A 7 -5.66 -13.77 -15.97
C LEU A 7 -6.96 -14.56 -15.89
N ALA A 8 -8.12 -13.90 -15.83
CA ALA A 8 -9.41 -14.58 -15.75
C ALA A 8 -9.69 -15.54 -16.92
N PRO A 9 -9.40 -15.18 -18.20
CA PRO A 9 -9.53 -16.13 -19.33
C PRO A 9 -8.65 -17.36 -19.17
N ILE A 10 -7.42 -17.19 -18.69
CA ILE A 10 -6.46 -18.28 -18.50
C ILE A 10 -6.94 -19.24 -17.40
N ALA A 11 -7.39 -18.67 -16.28
CA ALA A 11 -7.93 -19.46 -15.18
C ALA A 11 -9.22 -20.19 -15.58
N ALA A 12 -10.11 -19.53 -16.33
CA ALA A 12 -11.34 -20.14 -16.84
C ALA A 12 -11.05 -21.35 -17.75
N GLU A 13 -10.04 -21.22 -18.64
CA GLU A 13 -9.58 -22.31 -19.51
C GLU A 13 -9.05 -23.50 -18.68
N LEU A 14 -8.22 -23.25 -17.68
CA LEU A 14 -7.66 -24.29 -16.83
C LEU A 14 -8.76 -25.01 -16.02
N ILE A 15 -9.67 -24.25 -15.39
CA ILE A 15 -10.79 -24.84 -14.64
C ILE A 15 -11.71 -25.62 -15.58
N THR A 16 -12.00 -25.10 -16.78
CA THR A 16 -12.81 -25.80 -17.79
C THR A 16 -12.16 -27.13 -18.18
N THR A 17 -10.84 -27.14 -18.39
CA THR A 17 -10.09 -28.33 -18.76
C THR A 17 -10.13 -29.41 -17.67
N GLU A 18 -10.04 -29.00 -16.41
CA GLU A 18 -10.03 -29.93 -15.27
C GLU A 18 -11.45 -30.42 -14.89
N SER A 19 -12.47 -29.55 -15.04
CA SER A 19 -13.84 -29.83 -14.63
C SER A 19 -14.71 -30.45 -15.73
N GLY A 20 -14.36 -30.22 -16.99
CA GLY A 20 -15.21 -30.53 -18.14
C GLY A 20 -16.41 -29.58 -18.30
N VAL A 21 -16.55 -28.55 -17.45
CA VAL A 21 -17.63 -27.56 -17.46
C VAL A 21 -17.08 -26.23 -18.01
N THR A 22 -17.76 -25.66 -18.99
CA THR A 22 -17.38 -24.35 -19.55
C THR A 22 -17.56 -23.25 -18.50
N ILE A 23 -16.47 -22.56 -18.16
CA ILE A 23 -16.44 -21.48 -17.18
C ILE A 23 -16.34 -20.14 -17.89
N PRO A 24 -17.29 -19.20 -17.68
CA PRO A 24 -17.13 -17.83 -18.18
C PRO A 24 -16.05 -17.08 -17.37
N GLU A 25 -15.28 -16.24 -18.04
CA GLU A 25 -14.19 -15.45 -17.43
C GLU A 25 -14.67 -14.59 -16.24
N SER A 26 -15.90 -14.07 -16.35
CA SER A 26 -16.52 -13.25 -15.30
C SER A 26 -16.83 -14.00 -14.00
N ALA A 27 -16.93 -15.32 -14.06
CA ALA A 27 -17.22 -16.18 -12.93
C ALA A 27 -15.97 -16.61 -12.15
N VAL A 28 -14.79 -16.33 -12.67
CA VAL A 28 -13.53 -16.70 -12.00
C VAL A 28 -13.29 -15.81 -10.78
N LEU A 29 -13.05 -16.47 -9.65
CA LEU A 29 -12.68 -15.87 -8.37
C LEU A 29 -11.21 -16.21 -8.07
N PHE A 30 -10.44 -15.20 -7.65
CA PHE A 30 -9.06 -15.37 -7.16
C PHE A 30 -9.05 -15.08 -5.67
N GLU A 31 -8.85 -16.10 -4.86
CA GLU A 31 -8.86 -15.99 -3.40
C GLU A 31 -7.85 -16.98 -2.81
N GLU A 32 -7.14 -16.57 -1.77
CA GLU A 32 -6.20 -17.41 -1.02
C GLU A 32 -5.17 -18.15 -1.88
N GLY A 33 -4.69 -17.51 -2.95
CA GLY A 33 -3.72 -18.13 -3.87
C GLY A 33 -4.30 -19.18 -4.82
N LEU A 34 -5.62 -19.25 -4.93
CA LEU A 34 -6.33 -20.17 -5.81
C LEU A 34 -7.26 -19.44 -6.79
N ALA A 35 -7.45 -20.02 -7.96
CA ALA A 35 -8.50 -19.67 -8.90
C ALA A 35 -9.62 -20.72 -8.83
N ARG A 36 -10.86 -20.27 -8.71
CA ARG A 36 -12.04 -21.12 -8.60
C ARG A 36 -13.24 -20.51 -9.31
N ALA A 37 -14.26 -21.32 -9.58
CA ALA A 37 -15.50 -20.86 -10.16
C ALA A 37 -16.71 -21.57 -9.52
N PRO A 38 -17.84 -20.87 -9.26
CA PRO A 38 -19.02 -21.48 -8.67
C PRO A 38 -19.63 -22.64 -9.48
N GLN A 39 -19.42 -22.64 -10.80
CA GLN A 39 -19.91 -23.68 -11.71
C GLN A 39 -19.13 -25.01 -11.58
N ALA A 40 -17.93 -24.98 -10.98
CA ALA A 40 -17.09 -26.16 -10.76
C ALA A 40 -16.57 -26.17 -9.29
N PRO A 41 -17.43 -26.34 -8.28
CA PRO A 41 -17.08 -26.14 -6.87
C PRO A 41 -16.04 -27.12 -6.33
N GLY A 42 -15.81 -28.23 -7.02
CA GLY A 42 -14.79 -29.25 -6.65
C GLY A 42 -13.43 -29.03 -7.32
N VAL A 43 -13.29 -28.03 -8.20
CA VAL A 43 -12.06 -27.78 -8.95
C VAL A 43 -11.46 -26.44 -8.54
N THR A 44 -10.18 -26.47 -8.14
CA THR A 44 -9.40 -25.29 -7.83
C THR A 44 -8.06 -25.35 -8.53
N VAL A 45 -7.62 -24.24 -9.12
CA VAL A 45 -6.32 -24.13 -9.79
C VAL A 45 -5.44 -23.21 -8.97
N ALA A 46 -4.22 -23.65 -8.65
CA ALA A 46 -3.26 -22.83 -7.94
C ALA A 46 -2.87 -21.59 -8.77
N PHE A 47 -2.73 -20.44 -8.13
CA PHE A 47 -2.47 -19.17 -8.80
C PHE A 47 -1.14 -19.15 -9.56
N ASP A 48 -0.13 -19.86 -9.05
CA ASP A 48 1.17 -20.05 -9.72
C ASP A 48 1.02 -20.75 -11.07
N LYS A 49 0.17 -21.79 -11.16
CA LYS A 49 -0.15 -22.46 -12.44
C LYS A 49 -0.85 -21.53 -13.43
N VAL A 50 -1.74 -20.66 -12.94
CA VAL A 50 -2.37 -19.66 -13.79
C VAL A 50 -1.32 -18.68 -14.34
N CYS A 51 -0.37 -18.24 -13.49
CA CYS A 51 0.72 -17.35 -13.90
C CYS A 51 1.67 -18.05 -14.89
N GLU A 52 2.04 -19.30 -14.64
CA GLU A 52 2.87 -20.09 -15.56
C GLU A 52 2.21 -20.22 -16.93
N ARG A 53 0.93 -20.58 -16.96
CA ARG A 53 0.16 -20.71 -18.20
C ARG A 53 0.04 -19.37 -18.93
N ALA A 54 -0.18 -18.28 -18.21
CA ALA A 54 -0.22 -16.94 -18.76
C ALA A 54 1.14 -16.53 -19.37
N TYR A 55 2.24 -16.84 -18.68
CA TYR A 55 3.60 -16.60 -19.18
C TYR A 55 3.84 -17.36 -20.48
N MET A 56 3.51 -18.65 -20.53
CA MET A 56 3.65 -19.48 -21.75
C MET A 56 2.79 -18.98 -22.92
N LYS A 57 1.66 -18.30 -22.63
CA LYS A 57 0.81 -17.65 -23.63
C LYS A 57 1.22 -16.20 -23.93
N GLN A 58 2.37 -15.75 -23.42
CA GLN A 58 2.90 -14.40 -23.62
C GLN A 58 1.95 -13.28 -23.12
N VAL A 59 1.18 -13.57 -22.09
CA VAL A 59 0.32 -12.59 -21.42
C VAL A 59 1.16 -11.78 -20.42
N SER A 60 1.08 -10.44 -20.52
CA SER A 60 1.80 -9.56 -19.59
C SER A 60 1.30 -9.72 -18.16
N LEU A 61 2.21 -10.07 -17.25
CA LEU A 61 1.96 -10.29 -15.82
C LEU A 61 2.19 -9.03 -14.97
N SER A 62 2.43 -7.88 -15.59
CA SER A 62 2.60 -6.59 -14.91
C SER A 62 1.47 -5.64 -15.25
N ALA A 63 1.03 -4.85 -14.27
CA ALA A 63 0.10 -3.75 -14.48
C ALA A 63 0.45 -2.59 -13.56
N GLN A 64 0.21 -1.37 -14.04
CA GLN A 64 0.38 -0.16 -13.26
C GLN A 64 -0.96 0.20 -12.61
N GLY A 65 -0.95 0.39 -11.28
CA GLY A 65 -2.07 0.94 -10.54
C GLY A 65 -1.87 2.44 -10.31
N PHE A 66 -2.96 3.20 -10.38
CA PHE A 66 -2.96 4.62 -10.09
C PHE A 66 -4.14 4.94 -9.16
N TYR A 67 -3.83 5.58 -8.02
CA TYR A 67 -4.83 6.10 -7.11
C TYR A 67 -4.84 7.63 -7.19
N ARG A 68 -5.98 8.21 -7.52
CA ARG A 68 -6.18 9.66 -7.46
C ARG A 68 -6.85 10.00 -6.13
N THR A 69 -6.13 10.73 -5.28
CA THR A 69 -6.69 11.17 -4.00
C THR A 69 -7.91 12.08 -4.23
N PRO A 70 -9.08 11.74 -3.68
CA PRO A 70 -10.30 12.50 -3.90
C PRO A 70 -10.29 13.83 -3.14
N GLY A 71 -11.05 14.80 -3.65
CA GLY A 71 -11.33 16.05 -2.95
C GLY A 71 -10.14 16.99 -2.75
N ILE A 72 -9.02 16.75 -3.43
CA ILE A 72 -7.87 17.67 -3.44
C ILE A 72 -8.00 18.64 -4.60
N GLY A 73 -7.76 19.93 -4.33
CA GLY A 73 -7.77 20.97 -5.34
C GLY A 73 -7.07 22.23 -4.85
N TYR A 74 -6.48 22.96 -5.77
CA TYR A 74 -5.86 24.26 -5.50
C TYR A 74 -6.14 25.23 -6.65
N ASP A 75 -6.77 26.34 -6.33
CA ASP A 75 -7.02 27.44 -7.27
C ASP A 75 -5.87 28.44 -7.18
N LYS A 76 -4.99 28.40 -8.16
CA LYS A 76 -3.82 29.29 -8.22
C LYS A 76 -4.19 30.77 -8.33
N SER A 77 -5.32 31.10 -8.96
CA SER A 77 -5.77 32.50 -9.17
C SER A 77 -6.23 33.13 -7.85
N LYS A 78 -6.79 32.34 -6.96
CA LYS A 78 -7.29 32.77 -5.65
C LYS A 78 -6.31 32.50 -4.51
N GLY A 79 -5.22 31.78 -4.77
CA GLY A 79 -4.28 31.34 -3.75
C GLY A 79 -4.91 30.46 -2.67
N ARG A 80 -6.02 29.77 -2.99
CA ARG A 80 -6.82 28.99 -2.04
C ARG A 80 -7.10 27.59 -2.58
N GLY A 81 -7.24 26.63 -1.64
CA GLY A 81 -7.58 25.28 -2.01
C GLY A 81 -7.69 24.35 -0.82
N LYS A 82 -7.94 23.08 -1.11
CA LYS A 82 -7.91 21.97 -0.17
C LYS A 82 -6.78 21.02 -0.62
N PRO A 83 -5.51 21.32 -0.26
CA PRO A 83 -4.35 20.55 -0.75
C PRO A 83 -4.17 19.22 -0.03
N PHE A 84 -4.83 19.02 1.12
CA PHE A 84 -4.71 17.82 1.93
C PHE A 84 -6.04 17.09 2.02
N TYR A 85 -5.99 15.75 1.92
CA TYR A 85 -7.15 14.89 2.07
C TYR A 85 -7.43 14.58 3.54
N TYR A 86 -6.38 14.41 4.32
CA TYR A 86 -6.41 14.12 5.76
C TYR A 86 -5.27 14.85 6.47
N PHE A 87 -5.33 14.85 7.77
CA PHE A 87 -4.29 15.38 8.65
C PHE A 87 -3.78 14.24 9.54
N ALA A 88 -2.47 14.20 9.77
CA ALA A 88 -1.86 13.39 10.80
C ALA A 88 -1.68 14.24 12.05
N TYR A 89 -2.19 13.76 13.18
CA TYR A 89 -2.09 14.45 14.46
C TYR A 89 -0.95 13.85 15.28
N GLY A 90 -0.22 14.70 15.99
CA GLY A 90 0.86 14.24 16.85
C GLY A 90 1.21 15.26 17.90
N ALA A 91 1.88 14.79 18.95
CA ALA A 91 2.47 15.61 19.98
C ALA A 91 3.85 15.07 20.32
N ALA A 92 4.80 15.97 20.60
CA ALA A 92 6.13 15.61 21.04
C ALA A 92 6.50 16.41 22.28
N VAL A 93 7.16 15.76 23.22
CA VAL A 93 7.75 16.38 24.41
C VAL A 93 9.23 16.07 24.43
N SER A 94 10.03 17.11 24.61
CA SER A 94 11.48 16.97 24.68
C SER A 94 12.00 17.55 26.00
N GLU A 95 12.82 16.78 26.69
CA GLU A 95 13.55 17.22 27.87
C GLU A 95 14.98 17.59 27.47
N VAL A 96 15.40 18.80 27.80
CA VAL A 96 16.71 19.31 27.43
C VAL A 96 17.42 19.93 28.62
N GLU A 97 18.73 19.80 28.66
CA GLU A 97 19.59 20.45 29.59
C GLU A 97 20.41 21.54 28.87
N VAL A 98 20.48 22.72 29.43
CA VAL A 98 21.27 23.83 28.89
C VAL A 98 22.21 24.31 30.00
N ASP A 99 23.52 24.31 29.71
CA ASP A 99 24.51 24.90 30.58
C ASP A 99 24.46 26.43 30.44
N GLY A 100 24.09 27.10 31.51
CA GLY A 100 23.94 28.55 31.56
C GLY A 100 25.24 29.34 31.38
N TYR A 101 26.41 28.73 31.55
CA TYR A 101 27.70 29.37 31.37
C TYR A 101 28.27 29.21 29.96
N SER A 102 28.24 28.01 29.43
CA SER A 102 28.80 27.70 28.11
C SER A 102 27.78 27.79 26.97
N GLY A 103 26.48 27.75 27.30
CA GLY A 103 25.42 27.64 26.31
C GLY A 103 25.34 26.26 25.65
N MET A 104 26.10 25.27 26.13
CA MET A 104 26.01 23.90 25.61
C MET A 104 24.67 23.29 25.98
N LYS A 105 24.13 22.51 25.06
CA LYS A 105 22.83 21.84 25.19
C LYS A 105 22.96 20.34 25.04
N ARG A 106 22.10 19.60 25.72
CA ARG A 106 21.99 18.16 25.64
C ARG A 106 20.49 17.76 25.67
N VAL A 107 20.06 16.97 24.73
CA VAL A 107 18.72 16.36 24.75
C VAL A 107 18.79 15.15 25.69
N LEU A 108 17.95 15.12 26.72
CA LEU A 108 17.89 14.06 27.71
C LEU A 108 16.87 12.98 27.34
N ALA A 109 15.68 13.39 26.91
CA ALA A 109 14.61 12.50 26.51
C ALA A 109 13.73 13.13 25.43
N VAL A 110 13.09 12.29 24.63
CA VAL A 110 12.08 12.68 23.66
C VAL A 110 10.99 11.64 23.65
N ASP A 111 9.76 12.08 23.87
CA ASP A 111 8.55 11.26 23.75
C ASP A 111 7.69 11.80 22.62
N ILE A 112 7.32 10.91 21.69
CA ILE A 112 6.51 11.27 20.52
C ILE A 112 5.28 10.36 20.46
N LEU A 113 4.10 10.96 20.46
CA LEU A 113 2.85 10.33 20.10
C LEU A 113 2.42 10.83 18.72
N HIS A 114 2.27 9.94 17.75
CA HIS A 114 1.92 10.30 16.38
C HIS A 114 0.89 9.36 15.81
N ASP A 115 -0.16 9.91 15.18
CA ASP A 115 -1.16 9.14 14.46
C ASP A 115 -0.66 8.84 13.05
N VAL A 116 -0.39 7.56 12.78
CA VAL A 116 0.02 7.05 11.46
C VAL A 116 -1.13 6.34 10.75
N GLY A 117 -2.34 6.37 11.31
CA GLY A 117 -3.47 5.60 10.83
C GLY A 117 -3.29 4.09 11.05
N GLU A 118 -3.88 3.29 10.17
CA GLU A 118 -3.70 1.84 10.18
C GLU A 118 -2.34 1.46 9.57
N SER A 119 -1.40 1.05 10.42
CA SER A 119 -0.03 0.77 10.03
C SER A 119 0.08 -0.50 9.20
N LEU A 120 0.67 -0.43 8.03
CA LEU A 120 1.05 -1.60 7.22
C LEU A 120 2.39 -2.21 7.68
N ASN A 121 3.27 -1.40 8.25
CA ASN A 121 4.57 -1.84 8.78
C ASN A 121 5.02 -0.93 9.94
N PRO A 122 4.71 -1.31 11.20
CA PRO A 122 5.03 -0.49 12.37
C PRO A 122 6.52 -0.14 12.51
N GLY A 123 7.42 -1.03 12.06
CA GLY A 123 8.86 -0.78 12.11
C GLY A 123 9.29 0.33 11.16
N VAL A 124 8.71 0.39 9.97
CA VAL A 124 8.96 1.47 9.00
C VAL A 124 8.36 2.78 9.50
N ASP A 125 7.12 2.77 9.98
CA ASP A 125 6.43 3.96 10.46
C ASP A 125 7.19 4.60 11.62
N ARG A 126 7.63 3.80 12.59
CA ARG A 126 8.46 4.27 13.69
C ARG A 126 9.78 4.88 13.19
N GLY A 127 10.46 4.22 12.26
CA GLY A 127 11.71 4.71 11.69
C GLY A 127 11.53 6.05 10.94
N GLN A 128 10.39 6.27 10.28
CA GLN A 128 10.06 7.53 9.62
C GLN A 128 9.86 8.67 10.62
N ILE A 129 9.16 8.42 11.73
CA ILE A 129 8.93 9.42 12.78
C ILE A 129 10.25 9.79 13.49
N GLU A 130 11.02 8.80 13.90
CA GLU A 130 12.32 9.00 14.55
C GLU A 130 13.28 9.75 13.62
N GLY A 131 13.39 9.32 12.36
CA GLY A 131 14.23 9.95 11.35
C GLY A 131 13.83 11.40 11.07
N GLY A 132 12.54 11.67 10.93
CA GLY A 132 12.01 13.03 10.74
C GLY A 132 12.30 13.94 11.93
N PHE A 133 12.15 13.44 13.15
CA PHE A 133 12.47 14.20 14.37
C PHE A 133 13.96 14.55 14.44
N ILE A 134 14.86 13.60 14.23
CA ILE A 134 16.31 13.83 14.26
C ILE A 134 16.73 14.83 13.20
N GLN A 135 16.16 14.76 12.01
CA GLN A 135 16.43 15.74 10.96
C GLN A 135 15.98 17.16 11.39
N GLY A 136 14.78 17.29 11.93
CA GLY A 136 14.27 18.58 12.45
C GLY A 136 15.15 19.14 13.58
N MET A 137 15.58 18.29 14.51
CA MET A 137 16.51 18.66 15.57
C MET A 137 17.83 19.19 15.00
N GLY A 138 18.39 18.51 13.98
CA GLY A 138 19.65 18.92 13.35
C GLY A 138 19.57 20.27 12.62
N TRP A 139 18.39 20.74 12.23
CA TRP A 139 18.21 22.08 11.65
C TRP A 139 18.27 23.21 12.69
N LEU A 140 17.99 22.88 13.95
CA LEU A 140 17.89 23.87 15.05
C LEU A 140 19.12 23.84 15.98
N THR A 141 19.97 22.88 15.78
CA THR A 141 21.19 22.68 16.61
C THR A 141 22.43 22.60 15.74
#